data_b6a6c71445d8b4eda5341fdd2dd4aa52
#
_entry.id   b6a6c71445d8b4eda5341fdd2dd4aa52
#
_cell.length_a   1.000
_cell.length_b   1.000
_cell.length_c   1.000
_cell.angle_alpha   90.00
_cell.angle_beta   90.00
_cell.angle_gamma   90.00
#
_symmetry.space_group_name_H-M   'P 1'
#
loop_
_entity.id
_entity.type
_entity.pdbx_description
1 polymer ?
#
loop_
_entity_poly.entity_id
_entity_poly.type
_entity_poly.pdbx_seq_one_letter_code
_entity_poly.pdbx_strand_id
1 'polypeptide(L)'
;MKIWNNPFRKILLFSLLLLSFSSAQAEENQKETLLFLPLDNRPVCSSYVAKTMEAAGYKVLLPPDKYLASYNRNGSPDELWKWLVSRAPHADAAVISTDSLIYGGLVASRTHHEPQAVLEQRLQRLETLRDQFPVRLYAFSTLMRTPRASFGAVEPPYYSKIGPAIFRYSELCDSEDLIGLSLKDALTKNFVYQPA
;
A
#
# COMPACT_ATOMS: atom_id res chain seq x y z
N MET A 1 63.18 -3.62 -35.76
CA MET A 1 62.31 -3.31 -34.64
C MET A 1 61.95 -1.82 -34.65
N LYS A 2 61.04 -1.34 -35.56
CA LYS A 2 60.59 0.07 -35.70
C LYS A 2 59.13 0.11 -36.17
N ILE A 3 58.24 -0.46 -35.37
CA ILE A 3 56.78 -0.51 -35.73
C ILE A 3 55.93 0.40 -34.82
N TRP A 4 56.51 1.13 -33.87
CA TRP A 4 55.73 1.85 -32.85
C TRP A 4 55.62 3.35 -33.01
N ASN A 5 56.14 3.94 -34.10
CA ASN A 5 56.17 5.41 -34.29
C ASN A 5 55.28 5.94 -35.44
N ASN A 6 54.22 5.19 -35.80
CA ASN A 6 53.27 5.67 -36.81
C ASN A 6 52.22 6.61 -36.15
N PRO A 7 52.20 7.91 -36.46
CA PRO A 7 51.28 8.88 -35.87
C PRO A 7 49.82 8.55 -36.13
N PHE A 8 49.50 7.93 -37.27
CA PHE A 8 48.15 7.48 -37.59
C PHE A 8 47.61 6.40 -36.61
N ARG A 9 48.48 5.52 -36.14
CA ARG A 9 48.12 4.45 -35.19
C ARG A 9 47.87 5.02 -33.79
N LYS A 10 48.57 6.06 -33.39
CA LYS A 10 48.36 6.76 -32.13
C LYS A 10 47.06 7.54 -32.14
N ILE A 11 46.70 8.17 -33.27
CA ILE A 11 45.44 8.88 -33.46
C ILE A 11 44.25 7.87 -33.45
N LEU A 12 44.40 6.72 -34.10
CA LEU A 12 43.37 5.69 -34.14
C LEU A 12 43.13 5.07 -32.76
N LEU A 13 44.17 4.80 -31.97
CA LEU A 13 44.04 4.32 -30.62
C LEU A 13 43.44 5.36 -29.66
N PHE A 14 43.76 6.64 -29.86
CA PHE A 14 43.20 7.73 -29.06
C PHE A 14 41.73 7.98 -29.39
N SER A 15 41.33 7.85 -30.67
CA SER A 15 39.92 7.92 -31.06
C SER A 15 39.10 6.75 -30.60
N LEU A 16 39.67 5.52 -30.56
CA LEU A 16 39.01 4.34 -29.99
C LEU A 16 38.84 4.46 -28.47
N LEU A 17 39.81 5.06 -27.78
CA LEU A 17 39.74 5.31 -26.33
C LEU A 17 38.66 6.37 -26.01
N LEU A 18 38.52 7.42 -26.82
CA LEU A 18 37.48 8.45 -26.65
C LEU A 18 36.08 7.91 -26.93
N LEU A 19 35.93 6.99 -27.91
CA LEU A 19 34.66 6.31 -28.17
C LEU A 19 34.24 5.36 -27.05
N SER A 20 35.18 4.72 -26.38
CA SER A 20 34.86 3.87 -25.19
C SER A 20 34.53 4.69 -23.96
N PHE A 21 35.02 5.92 -23.83
CA PHE A 21 34.61 6.83 -22.74
C PHE A 21 33.20 7.42 -22.94
N SER A 22 32.77 7.62 -24.20
CA SER A 22 31.41 8.12 -24.49
C SER A 22 30.30 7.12 -24.23
N SER A 23 30.58 5.81 -24.26
CA SER A 23 29.58 4.78 -23.97
C SER A 23 29.39 4.48 -22.48
N ALA A 24 30.32 4.94 -21.63
CA ALA A 24 30.26 4.74 -20.18
C ALA A 24 29.48 5.83 -19.42
N GLN A 25 29.02 6.89 -20.10
CA GLN A 25 28.36 8.03 -19.46
C GLN A 25 26.85 8.14 -19.75
N ALA A 26 26.24 7.18 -20.39
CA ALA A 26 24.81 7.22 -20.76
C ALA A 26 23.96 6.13 -20.09
N GLU A 27 24.35 5.60 -18.94
CA GLU A 27 23.40 5.08 -17.98
C GLU A 27 22.89 6.26 -17.15
N GLU A 28 22.07 7.10 -17.78
CA GLU A 28 21.16 7.98 -17.07
C GLU A 28 20.32 7.05 -16.18
N ASN A 29 20.60 7.07 -14.89
CA ASN A 29 19.99 6.21 -13.86
C ASN A 29 18.48 6.50 -13.89
N GLN A 30 17.76 5.81 -14.79
CA GLN A 30 16.34 6.02 -14.99
C GLN A 30 15.66 5.61 -13.69
N LYS A 31 15.17 6.63 -12.97
CA LYS A 31 14.49 6.41 -11.68
C LYS A 31 13.33 5.46 -11.86
N GLU A 32 13.30 4.39 -11.08
CA GLU A 32 12.14 3.50 -11.05
C GLU A 32 10.86 4.29 -10.73
N THR A 33 9.83 4.07 -11.53
CA THR A 33 8.53 4.71 -11.35
C THR A 33 7.66 3.88 -10.41
N LEU A 34 7.28 4.48 -9.30
CA LEU A 34 6.48 3.86 -8.26
C LEU A 34 5.06 4.45 -8.25
N LEU A 35 4.05 3.62 -8.45
CA LEU A 35 2.66 3.99 -8.15
C LEU A 35 2.43 3.87 -6.64
N PHE A 36 1.98 4.94 -6.02
CA PHE A 36 1.65 4.92 -4.61
C PHE A 36 0.17 5.26 -4.40
N LEU A 37 -0.62 4.27 -3.99
CA LEU A 37 -2.01 4.45 -3.55
C LEU A 37 -2.05 4.50 -2.03
N PRO A 38 -2.10 5.71 -1.42
CA PRO A 38 -2.08 5.88 0.02
C PRO A 38 -3.41 5.50 0.67
N LEU A 39 -3.40 5.37 2.00
CA LEU A 39 -4.58 5.09 2.81
C LEU A 39 -5.63 6.20 2.74
N ASP A 40 -5.18 7.45 2.69
CA ASP A 40 -5.99 8.67 2.58
C ASP A 40 -5.11 9.85 2.15
N ASN A 41 -5.70 11.05 2.04
CA ASN A 41 -5.00 12.26 1.60
C ASN A 41 -4.24 13.01 2.70
N ARG A 42 -4.25 12.52 3.95
CA ARG A 42 -3.48 13.16 5.02
C ARG A 42 -1.99 13.17 4.68
N PRO A 43 -1.28 14.27 4.95
CA PRO A 43 0.15 14.37 4.60
C PRO A 43 1.00 13.20 5.12
N VAL A 44 0.72 12.71 6.33
CA VAL A 44 1.44 11.58 6.94
C VAL A 44 1.20 10.26 6.18
N CYS A 45 0.06 10.09 5.52
CA CYS A 45 -0.28 8.90 4.74
C CYS A 45 0.11 9.03 3.26
N SER A 46 0.23 10.25 2.72
CA SER A 46 0.42 10.53 1.30
C SER A 46 1.72 11.27 0.99
N SER A 47 1.72 12.60 1.13
CA SER A 47 2.83 13.44 0.65
C SER A 47 4.14 13.24 1.40
N TYR A 48 4.14 12.93 2.70
CA TYR A 48 5.38 12.67 3.44
C TYR A 48 6.00 11.35 3.03
N VAL A 49 5.17 10.32 2.84
CA VAL A 49 5.63 9.01 2.34
C VAL A 49 6.18 9.16 0.92
N ALA A 50 5.46 9.84 0.02
CA ALA A 50 5.92 10.09 -1.34
C ALA A 50 7.27 10.82 -1.37
N LYS A 51 7.43 11.89 -0.60
CA LYS A 51 8.70 12.63 -0.50
C LYS A 51 9.86 11.76 0.03
N THR A 52 9.57 10.85 0.96
CA THR A 52 10.58 9.90 1.47
C THR A 52 11.03 8.94 0.36
N MET A 53 10.10 8.42 -0.42
CA MET A 53 10.40 7.54 -1.56
C MET A 53 11.16 8.32 -2.67
N GLU A 54 10.78 9.57 -2.94
CA GLU A 54 11.48 10.44 -3.90
C GLU A 54 12.91 10.74 -3.45
N ALA A 55 13.13 10.98 -2.16
CA ALA A 55 14.46 11.16 -1.58
C ALA A 55 15.31 9.88 -1.67
N ALA A 56 14.68 8.71 -1.68
CA ALA A 56 15.32 7.41 -1.91
C ALA A 56 15.60 7.12 -3.39
N GLY A 57 15.26 8.04 -4.31
CA GLY A 57 15.60 7.94 -5.73
C GLY A 57 14.46 7.47 -6.64
N TYR A 58 13.26 7.23 -6.13
CA TYR A 58 12.11 6.83 -6.95
C TYR A 58 11.42 8.03 -7.60
N LYS A 59 10.75 7.79 -8.73
CA LYS A 59 9.74 8.69 -9.30
C LYS A 59 8.38 8.25 -8.80
N VAL A 60 7.76 9.00 -7.88
CA VAL A 60 6.49 8.61 -7.26
C VAL A 60 5.31 9.24 -7.99
N LEU A 61 4.32 8.43 -8.32
CA LEU A 61 3.04 8.86 -8.88
C LEU A 61 1.93 8.62 -7.85
N LEU A 62 1.25 9.70 -7.47
CA LEU A 62 0.09 9.70 -6.59
C LEU A 62 -1.20 9.86 -7.41
N PRO A 63 -2.32 9.25 -6.99
CA PRO A 63 -3.62 9.56 -7.58
C PRO A 63 -4.04 10.99 -7.26
N PRO A 64 -4.96 11.58 -8.07
CA PRO A 64 -5.55 12.86 -7.76
C PRO A 64 -6.20 12.86 -6.37
N ASP A 65 -5.97 13.93 -5.60
CA ASP A 65 -6.45 14.07 -4.21
C ASP A 65 -7.98 13.89 -4.09
N LYS A 66 -8.73 14.31 -5.10
CA LYS A 66 -10.19 14.16 -5.15
C LYS A 66 -10.68 12.70 -5.14
N TYR A 67 -9.83 11.72 -5.48
CA TYR A 67 -10.17 10.29 -5.45
C TYR A 67 -9.84 9.64 -4.11
N LEU A 68 -8.98 10.26 -3.31
CA LEU A 68 -8.59 9.77 -1.99
C LEU A 68 -9.64 10.13 -0.93
N ALA A 69 -9.68 9.31 0.11
CA ALA A 69 -10.42 9.65 1.32
C ALA A 69 -9.82 10.91 1.97
N SER A 70 -10.68 11.69 2.61
CA SER A 70 -10.32 12.84 3.44
C SER A 70 -11.06 12.76 4.78
N TYR A 71 -10.83 13.73 5.66
CA TYR A 71 -11.47 13.77 6.99
C TYR A 71 -13.00 13.60 6.95
N ASN A 72 -13.67 14.16 5.94
CA ASN A 72 -15.13 14.21 5.83
C ASN A 72 -15.69 13.59 4.54
N ARG A 73 -14.88 12.84 3.80
CA ARG A 73 -15.26 12.24 2.52
C ARG A 73 -14.57 10.91 2.32
N ASN A 74 -15.34 9.88 1.97
CA ASN A 74 -14.79 8.63 1.49
C ASN A 74 -14.10 8.83 0.13
N GLY A 75 -13.09 8.03 -0.14
CA GLY A 75 -12.46 7.95 -1.46
C GLY A 75 -13.34 7.23 -2.47
N SER A 76 -12.89 7.19 -3.70
CA SER A 76 -13.60 6.60 -4.84
C SER A 76 -12.84 5.37 -5.37
N PRO A 77 -13.12 4.14 -4.88
CA PRO A 77 -12.41 2.92 -5.28
C PRO A 77 -12.34 2.71 -6.80
N ASP A 78 -13.41 3.06 -7.51
CA ASP A 78 -13.48 2.84 -8.95
C ASP A 78 -12.65 3.86 -9.75
N GLU A 79 -12.59 5.12 -9.30
CA GLU A 79 -11.70 6.12 -9.90
C GLU A 79 -10.22 5.84 -9.58
N LEU A 80 -9.93 5.34 -8.38
CA LEU A 80 -8.60 4.88 -8.00
C LEU A 80 -8.16 3.69 -8.85
N TRP A 81 -9.07 2.75 -9.12
CA TRP A 81 -8.83 1.63 -10.03
C TRP A 81 -8.52 2.09 -11.45
N LYS A 82 -9.34 2.96 -12.03
CA LYS A 82 -9.11 3.54 -13.37
C LYS A 82 -7.74 4.24 -13.44
N TRP A 83 -7.40 4.98 -12.40
CA TRP A 83 -6.09 5.64 -12.33
C TRP A 83 -4.95 4.62 -12.30
N LEU A 84 -5.02 3.57 -11.46
CA LEU A 84 -4.02 2.50 -11.39
C LEU A 84 -3.81 1.84 -12.76
N VAL A 85 -4.88 1.38 -13.39
CA VAL A 85 -4.83 0.72 -14.71
C VAL A 85 -4.22 1.62 -15.78
N SER A 86 -4.52 2.91 -15.75
CA SER A 86 -3.97 3.87 -16.72
C SER A 86 -2.47 4.12 -16.56
N ARG A 87 -1.90 3.83 -15.39
CA ARG A 87 -0.48 4.11 -15.04
C ARG A 87 0.38 2.85 -14.95
N ALA A 88 -0.23 1.71 -14.62
CA ALA A 88 0.48 0.45 -14.43
C ALA A 88 1.36 0.01 -15.62
N PRO A 89 0.99 0.24 -16.91
CA PRO A 89 1.86 -0.11 -18.03
C PRO A 89 3.22 0.61 -18.05
N HIS A 90 3.34 1.72 -17.33
CA HIS A 90 4.52 2.60 -17.34
C HIS A 90 5.16 2.70 -15.94
N ALA A 91 4.90 1.74 -15.07
CA ALA A 91 5.42 1.72 -13.71
C ALA A 91 6.21 0.44 -13.43
N ASP A 92 7.24 0.56 -12.63
CA ASP A 92 8.10 -0.55 -12.21
C ASP A 92 7.56 -1.24 -10.96
N ALA A 93 6.91 -0.49 -10.08
CA ALA A 93 6.30 -1.03 -8.86
C ALA A 93 5.02 -0.25 -8.46
N ALA A 94 4.16 -0.91 -7.68
CA ALA A 94 2.97 -0.31 -7.09
C ALA A 94 2.88 -0.67 -5.60
N VAL A 95 2.71 0.33 -4.74
CA VAL A 95 2.42 0.20 -3.31
C VAL A 95 0.99 0.64 -3.07
N ILE A 96 0.13 -0.27 -2.63
CA ILE A 96 -1.32 -0.08 -2.64
C ILE A 96 -1.93 -0.31 -1.27
N SER A 97 -2.65 0.69 -0.75
CA SER A 97 -3.58 0.50 0.36
C SER A 97 -4.80 -0.27 -0.12
N THR A 98 -5.03 -1.46 0.46
CA THR A 98 -6.24 -2.25 0.20
C THR A 98 -7.48 -1.55 0.73
N ASP A 99 -7.39 -0.84 1.86
CA ASP A 99 -8.49 -0.06 2.42
C ASP A 99 -8.99 1.01 1.43
N SER A 100 -8.06 1.69 0.73
CA SER A 100 -8.44 2.68 -0.29
C SER A 100 -9.00 2.04 -1.55
N LEU A 101 -8.39 0.95 -2.04
CA LEU A 101 -8.79 0.31 -3.29
C LEU A 101 -10.13 -0.42 -3.19
N ILE A 102 -10.42 -1.01 -2.03
CA ILE A 102 -11.62 -1.83 -1.83
C ILE A 102 -12.76 -1.01 -1.24
N TYR A 103 -12.50 -0.22 -0.21
CA TYR A 103 -13.51 0.48 0.57
C TYR A 103 -13.55 1.99 0.34
N GLY A 104 -12.49 2.57 -0.20
CA GLY A 104 -12.35 4.03 -0.34
C GLY A 104 -11.73 4.70 0.89
N GLY A 105 -10.96 3.97 1.71
CA GLY A 105 -10.17 4.51 2.82
C GLY A 105 -10.45 3.90 4.18
N LEU A 106 -9.71 4.35 5.19
CA LEU A 106 -9.71 3.79 6.54
C LEU A 106 -11.09 3.82 7.22
N VAL A 107 -11.79 4.96 7.17
CA VAL A 107 -13.11 5.08 7.82
C VAL A 107 -14.14 4.26 7.06
N ALA A 108 -14.12 4.34 5.73
CA ALA A 108 -15.01 3.57 4.88
C ALA A 108 -14.88 2.06 5.10
N SER A 109 -13.66 1.54 5.34
CA SER A 109 -13.45 0.11 5.62
C SER A 109 -14.18 -0.38 6.88
N ARG A 110 -14.53 0.53 7.81
CA ARG A 110 -15.23 0.25 9.06
C ARG A 110 -16.74 0.49 9.00
N THR A 111 -17.17 1.39 8.13
CA THR A 111 -18.55 1.92 8.13
C THR A 111 -19.30 1.68 6.82
N HIS A 112 -18.69 0.94 5.86
CA HIS A 112 -19.33 0.67 4.58
C HIS A 112 -20.58 -0.21 4.73
N HIS A 113 -21.46 -0.09 3.73
CA HIS A 113 -22.61 -0.97 3.54
C HIS A 113 -22.57 -1.65 2.15
N GLU A 114 -21.39 -1.73 1.56
CA GLU A 114 -21.18 -2.34 0.25
C GLU A 114 -21.51 -3.83 0.29
N PRO A 115 -22.24 -4.37 -0.72
CA PRO A 115 -22.47 -5.81 -0.83
C PRO A 115 -21.17 -6.60 -0.95
N GLN A 116 -21.14 -7.80 -0.38
CA GLN A 116 -19.97 -8.69 -0.43
C GLN A 116 -19.44 -8.89 -1.85
N ALA A 117 -20.32 -9.12 -2.84
CA ALA A 117 -19.93 -9.30 -4.23
C ALA A 117 -19.16 -8.11 -4.83
N VAL A 118 -19.49 -6.87 -4.42
CA VAL A 118 -18.77 -5.66 -4.84
C VAL A 118 -17.38 -5.63 -4.22
N LEU A 119 -17.26 -6.01 -2.96
CA LEU A 119 -15.96 -6.06 -2.26
C LEU A 119 -15.05 -7.14 -2.85
N GLU A 120 -15.59 -8.32 -3.14
CA GLU A 120 -14.88 -9.42 -3.80
C GLU A 120 -14.40 -9.00 -5.20
N GLN A 121 -15.24 -8.35 -6.00
CA GLN A 121 -14.85 -7.80 -7.29
C GLN A 121 -13.71 -6.78 -7.16
N ARG A 122 -13.77 -5.91 -6.16
CA ARG A 122 -12.70 -4.93 -5.92
C ARG A 122 -11.41 -5.60 -5.41
N LEU A 123 -11.51 -6.68 -4.65
CA LEU A 123 -10.34 -7.46 -4.21
C LEU A 123 -9.63 -8.12 -5.41
N GLN A 124 -10.38 -8.65 -6.38
CA GLN A 124 -9.83 -9.24 -7.61
C GLN A 124 -9.01 -8.25 -8.45
N ARG A 125 -9.15 -6.94 -8.22
CA ARG A 125 -8.33 -5.91 -8.88
C ARG A 125 -6.84 -6.05 -8.57
N LEU A 126 -6.48 -6.57 -7.41
CA LEU A 126 -5.07 -6.83 -7.05
C LEU A 126 -4.49 -7.96 -7.89
N GLU A 127 -5.27 -9.03 -8.11
CA GLU A 127 -4.88 -10.14 -8.99
C GLU A 127 -4.76 -9.65 -10.44
N THR A 128 -5.72 -8.85 -10.89
CA THR A 128 -5.69 -8.24 -12.23
C THR A 128 -4.44 -7.39 -12.44
N LEU A 129 -4.04 -6.57 -11.46
CA LEU A 129 -2.81 -5.79 -11.54
C LEU A 129 -1.57 -6.68 -11.65
N ARG A 130 -1.48 -7.71 -10.82
CA ARG A 130 -0.36 -8.65 -10.83
C ARG A 130 -0.24 -9.39 -12.16
N ASP A 131 -1.37 -9.83 -12.71
CA ASP A 131 -1.39 -10.75 -13.84
C ASP A 131 -1.35 -10.04 -15.21
N GLN A 132 -1.86 -8.82 -15.29
CA GLN A 132 -1.97 -8.08 -16.55
C GLN A 132 -0.88 -7.02 -16.78
N PHE A 133 -0.14 -6.64 -15.75
CA PHE A 133 0.86 -5.58 -15.85
C PHE A 133 2.22 -6.03 -15.31
N PRO A 134 3.34 -5.58 -15.93
CA PRO A 134 4.70 -5.93 -15.51
C PRO A 134 5.14 -5.14 -14.26
N VAL A 135 4.23 -4.91 -13.31
CA VAL A 135 4.45 -4.10 -12.12
C VAL A 135 4.67 -4.99 -10.89
N ARG A 136 5.72 -4.71 -10.12
CA ARG A 136 5.93 -5.36 -8.81
C ARG A 136 4.90 -4.82 -7.82
N LEU A 137 4.01 -5.68 -7.34
CA LEU A 137 2.90 -5.30 -6.48
C LEU A 137 3.23 -5.50 -5.00
N TYR A 138 3.07 -4.44 -4.22
CA TYR A 138 3.10 -4.43 -2.76
C TYR A 138 1.77 -3.91 -2.25
N ALA A 139 1.05 -4.74 -1.49
CA ALA A 139 -0.21 -4.36 -0.89
C ALA A 139 -0.08 -4.30 0.64
N PHE A 140 -0.71 -3.32 1.26
CA PHE A 140 -0.81 -3.22 2.71
C PHE A 140 -2.25 -2.97 3.15
N SER A 141 -2.60 -3.53 4.28
CA SER A 141 -3.92 -3.41 4.92
C SER A 141 -3.77 -2.86 6.32
N THR A 142 -4.77 -2.14 6.77
CA THR A 142 -4.84 -1.66 8.14
C THR A 142 -5.50 -2.72 9.02
N LEU A 143 -4.82 -3.19 10.04
CA LEU A 143 -5.44 -4.01 11.06
C LEU A 143 -6.30 -3.14 11.96
N MET A 144 -7.59 -3.51 12.09
CA MET A 144 -8.48 -2.81 12.99
C MET A 144 -8.20 -3.21 14.43
N ARG A 145 -7.98 -2.20 15.27
CA ARG A 145 -7.90 -2.41 16.70
C ARG A 145 -9.29 -2.71 17.27
N THR A 146 -9.34 -3.44 18.36
CA THR A 146 -10.51 -3.57 19.22
C THR A 146 -10.39 -2.53 20.33
N PRO A 147 -11.11 -1.39 20.31
CA PRO A 147 -10.93 -0.36 21.32
C PRO A 147 -11.54 -0.76 22.65
N ARG A 148 -10.86 -0.43 23.76
CA ARG A 148 -11.34 -0.71 25.12
C ARG A 148 -12.63 0.04 25.48
N ALA A 149 -12.86 1.18 24.87
CA ALA A 149 -14.02 2.03 25.10
C ALA A 149 -14.61 2.50 23.76
N SER A 150 -15.93 2.59 23.68
CA SER A 150 -16.65 2.96 22.46
C SER A 150 -17.03 4.44 22.47
N PHE A 151 -16.07 5.30 22.14
CA PHE A 151 -16.33 6.74 22.04
C PHE A 151 -16.22 7.28 20.61
N GLY A 152 -16.02 6.40 19.62
CA GLY A 152 -15.76 6.83 18.25
C GLY A 152 -17.01 6.88 17.40
N ALA A 153 -17.21 7.99 16.67
CA ALA A 153 -18.26 8.12 15.65
C ALA A 153 -18.11 7.11 14.49
N VAL A 154 -16.97 6.43 14.40
CA VAL A 154 -16.64 5.44 13.37
C VAL A 154 -16.87 4.00 13.81
N GLU A 155 -17.26 3.78 15.08
CA GLU A 155 -17.55 2.44 15.59
C GLU A 155 -18.97 2.02 15.19
N PRO A 156 -19.20 0.73 14.89
CA PRO A 156 -20.54 0.22 14.62
C PRO A 156 -21.49 0.47 15.80
N PRO A 157 -22.81 0.69 15.58
CA PRO A 157 -23.77 1.00 16.63
C PRO A 157 -23.79 -0.04 17.78
N TYR A 158 -23.57 -1.33 17.47
CA TYR A 158 -23.53 -2.39 18.48
C TYR A 158 -22.34 -2.24 19.43
N TYR A 159 -21.26 -1.58 19.00
CA TYR A 159 -20.04 -1.46 19.79
C TYR A 159 -20.26 -0.66 21.08
N SER A 160 -21.18 0.29 21.09
CA SER A 160 -21.56 1.03 22.30
C SER A 160 -22.10 0.13 23.41
N LYS A 161 -22.72 -1.01 23.05
CA LYS A 161 -23.31 -1.96 24.01
C LYS A 161 -22.35 -3.09 24.38
N ILE A 162 -21.68 -3.68 23.38
CA ILE A 162 -20.89 -4.91 23.56
C ILE A 162 -19.39 -4.74 23.30
N GLY A 163 -18.94 -3.54 22.96
CA GLY A 163 -17.53 -3.24 22.67
C GLY A 163 -16.57 -3.63 23.80
N PRO A 164 -16.84 -3.28 25.06
CA PRO A 164 -16.02 -3.73 26.20
C PRO A 164 -15.89 -5.24 26.32
N ALA A 165 -16.95 -5.98 26.00
CA ALA A 165 -16.93 -7.45 26.01
C ALA A 165 -16.08 -8.00 24.84
N ILE A 166 -16.19 -7.41 23.65
CA ILE A 166 -15.35 -7.77 22.49
C ILE A 166 -13.88 -7.50 22.82
N PHE A 167 -13.57 -6.33 23.40
CA PHE A 167 -12.20 -6.01 23.83
C PHE A 167 -11.67 -7.06 24.82
N ARG A 168 -12.46 -7.39 25.86
CA ARG A 168 -12.07 -8.38 26.85
C ARG A 168 -11.87 -9.77 26.26
N TYR A 169 -12.71 -10.15 25.31
CA TYR A 169 -12.55 -11.40 24.57
C TYR A 169 -11.20 -11.43 23.81
N SER A 170 -10.88 -10.36 23.06
CA SER A 170 -9.60 -10.25 22.35
C SER A 170 -8.39 -10.31 23.30
N GLU A 171 -8.47 -9.60 24.44
CA GLU A 171 -7.44 -9.62 25.47
C GLU A 171 -7.22 -11.02 26.06
N LEU A 172 -8.29 -11.79 26.24
CA LEU A 172 -8.20 -13.16 26.74
C LEU A 172 -7.61 -14.11 25.69
N CYS A 173 -7.92 -13.94 24.40
CA CYS A 173 -7.29 -14.69 23.32
C CYS A 173 -5.77 -14.46 23.31
N ASP A 174 -5.33 -13.20 23.38
CA ASP A 174 -3.90 -12.86 23.45
C ASP A 174 -3.23 -13.46 24.70
N SER A 175 -3.94 -13.46 25.83
CA SER A 175 -3.43 -14.03 27.09
C SER A 175 -3.34 -15.54 27.04
N GLU A 176 -4.24 -16.21 26.34
CA GLU A 176 -4.20 -17.65 26.13
C GLU A 176 -2.95 -18.07 25.36
N ASP A 177 -2.61 -17.35 24.27
CA ASP A 177 -1.39 -17.59 23.49
C ASP A 177 -0.12 -17.49 24.35
N LEU A 178 -0.11 -16.59 25.34
CA LEU A 178 1.04 -16.34 26.21
C LEU A 178 1.16 -17.34 27.39
N ILE A 179 0.04 -17.83 27.93
CA ILE A 179 0.01 -18.61 29.17
C ILE A 179 -0.59 -19.99 29.01
N GLY A 180 -1.01 -20.39 27.81
CA GLY A 180 -1.55 -21.72 27.53
C GLY A 180 -2.92 -22.00 28.19
N LEU A 181 -3.69 -20.96 28.49
CA LEU A 181 -5.06 -21.12 28.99
C LEU A 181 -5.98 -21.53 27.84
N SER A 182 -6.95 -22.40 28.13
CA SER A 182 -7.92 -22.82 27.13
C SER A 182 -8.87 -21.68 26.79
N LEU A 183 -8.97 -21.35 25.50
CA LEU A 183 -9.93 -20.36 24.96
C LEU A 183 -11.36 -20.69 25.39
N LYS A 184 -11.69 -21.96 25.47
CA LYS A 184 -12.99 -22.47 25.95
C LYS A 184 -13.28 -22.04 27.40
N ASP A 185 -12.28 -22.10 28.29
CA ASP A 185 -12.43 -21.68 29.68
C ASP A 185 -12.56 -20.17 29.81
N ALA A 186 -11.82 -19.42 29.01
CA ALA A 186 -11.92 -17.97 28.95
C ALA A 186 -13.31 -17.52 28.46
N LEU A 187 -13.85 -18.15 27.43
CA LEU A 187 -15.20 -17.90 26.90
C LEU A 187 -16.28 -18.25 27.95
N THR A 188 -16.17 -19.39 28.61
CA THR A 188 -17.14 -19.84 29.62
C THR A 188 -17.22 -18.89 30.82
N LYS A 189 -16.09 -18.30 31.22
CA LYS A 189 -16.03 -17.39 32.39
C LYS A 189 -16.49 -15.96 32.09
N ASN A 190 -16.34 -15.48 30.87
CA ASN A 190 -16.48 -14.05 30.53
C ASN A 190 -17.60 -13.72 29.53
N PHE A 191 -18.12 -14.70 28.82
CA PHE A 191 -19.27 -14.57 27.92
C PHE A 191 -20.46 -15.37 28.47
N VAL A 192 -20.98 -14.97 29.63
CA VAL A 192 -22.35 -15.32 29.96
C VAL A 192 -23.24 -14.37 29.19
N TYR A 193 -23.57 -14.73 27.92
CA TYR A 193 -24.66 -14.12 27.20
C TYR A 193 -25.94 -14.36 28.01
N GLN A 194 -26.43 -13.34 28.68
CA GLN A 194 -27.81 -13.32 29.17
C GLN A 194 -28.65 -12.76 28.02
N PRO A 195 -29.47 -13.61 27.36
CA PRO A 195 -30.48 -13.10 26.45
C PRO A 195 -31.46 -12.21 27.24
N ALA A 196 -31.70 -11.01 26.71
CA ALA A 196 -32.73 -10.09 27.21
C ALA A 196 -34.11 -10.66 26.93
#